data_a33f9f7ad64b0f09de26865a41fca8fc
#
_entry.id   a33f9f7ad64b0f09de26865a41fca8fc
#
_cell.length_a   1.000
_cell.length_b   1.000
_cell.length_c   1.000
_cell.angle_alpha   90.00
_cell.angle_beta   90.00
_cell.angle_gamma   90.00
#
_symmetry.space_group_name_H-M   'P 1'
#
loop_
_entity.id
_entity.type
_entity.pdbx_description
1 polymer ?
#
loop_
_entity_poly.entity_id
_entity_poly.type
_entity_poly.pdbx_seq_one_letter_code
_entity_poly.pdbx_strand_id
1 'polypeptide(L)'
;MKLDLTLDDSDFLLLGLPERFTLDRADLDDRWRRLQASAHPDRFAAEGAAALRLAMQWSVRINEAYRRLREPLTRAAYLCELRGAPIAAHSNTAMPGDFLMQQMAWREALAEADNDAALAALEVEVRAAEADLLAQLTTLLDVQPAPALAAERVRALMFIHRFRADLSQRLDALQD
;
A
#
# COMPACT_ATOMS: atom_id res chain seq x y z
N MET A 1 -9.15 28.60 -6.03
CA MET A 1 -8.24 27.51 -6.38
C MET A 1 -8.69 26.94 -7.73
N LYS A 2 -8.01 27.32 -8.82
CA LYS A 2 -8.21 26.66 -10.12
C LYS A 2 -7.24 25.47 -10.16
N LEU A 3 -7.64 24.36 -9.56
CA LEU A 3 -7.13 23.07 -9.95
C LEU A 3 -8.06 22.63 -11.10
N ASP A 4 -7.52 22.35 -12.28
CA ASP A 4 -8.25 21.65 -13.35
C ASP A 4 -8.46 20.16 -12.96
N LEU A 5 -8.59 19.91 -11.66
CA LEU A 5 -8.70 18.62 -11.01
C LEU A 5 -10.08 18.49 -10.36
N THR A 6 -10.60 17.28 -10.36
CA THR A 6 -11.84 16.89 -9.68
C THR A 6 -11.54 15.98 -8.50
N LEU A 7 -12.48 15.83 -7.56
CA LEU A 7 -12.33 14.90 -6.42
C LEU A 7 -12.29 13.43 -6.87
N ASP A 8 -12.77 13.13 -8.09
CA ASP A 8 -12.85 11.79 -8.67
C ASP A 8 -11.61 11.41 -9.47
N ASP A 9 -10.66 12.35 -9.67
CA ASP A 9 -9.42 12.07 -10.37
C ASP A 9 -8.58 11.02 -9.64
N SER A 10 -7.76 10.27 -10.40
CA SER A 10 -6.87 9.27 -9.79
C SER A 10 -5.90 9.93 -8.81
N ASP A 11 -5.48 9.16 -7.79
CA ASP A 11 -4.52 9.64 -6.78
C ASP A 11 -3.21 10.10 -7.42
N PHE A 12 -2.80 9.43 -8.51
CA PHE A 12 -1.61 9.79 -9.27
C PHE A 12 -1.78 11.15 -9.95
N LEU A 13 -2.92 11.36 -10.64
CA LEU A 13 -3.21 12.62 -11.29
C LEU A 13 -3.32 13.75 -10.27
N LEU A 14 -4.01 13.50 -9.15
CA LEU A 14 -4.19 14.47 -8.07
C LEU A 14 -2.85 14.97 -7.52
N LEU A 15 -1.88 14.06 -7.32
CA LEU A 15 -0.54 14.41 -6.83
C LEU A 15 0.45 14.76 -7.96
N GLY A 16 -0.01 14.76 -9.23
CA GLY A 16 0.83 15.07 -10.38
C GLY A 16 1.94 14.04 -10.62
N LEU A 17 1.70 12.78 -10.25
CA LEU A 17 2.65 11.67 -10.37
C LEU A 17 2.30 10.77 -11.56
N PRO A 18 3.27 10.10 -12.17
CA PRO A 18 2.99 9.07 -13.16
C PRO A 18 2.31 7.86 -12.52
N GLU A 19 1.40 7.19 -13.25
CA GLU A 19 0.73 5.95 -12.82
C GLU A 19 1.69 4.75 -12.86
N ARG A 20 2.60 4.71 -11.89
CA ARG A 20 3.65 3.69 -11.75
C ARG A 20 3.72 3.16 -10.33
N PHE A 21 4.17 1.91 -10.22
CA PHE A 21 4.42 1.31 -8.91
C PHE A 21 5.67 1.90 -8.25
N THR A 22 6.73 2.08 -9.02
CA THR A 22 7.96 2.71 -8.52
C THR A 22 7.80 4.22 -8.44
N LEU A 23 7.79 4.77 -7.23
CA LEU A 23 7.73 6.20 -6.96
C LEU A 23 8.91 6.64 -6.11
N ASP A 24 9.42 7.84 -6.38
CA ASP A 24 10.34 8.53 -5.48
C ASP A 24 9.55 9.02 -4.27
N ARG A 25 9.95 8.56 -3.09
CA ARG A 25 9.30 8.91 -1.83
C ARG A 25 9.42 10.39 -1.50
N ALA A 26 10.58 10.99 -1.75
CA ALA A 26 10.81 12.39 -1.45
C ALA A 26 9.96 13.29 -2.38
N ASP A 27 9.84 12.94 -3.65
CA ASP A 27 8.97 13.65 -4.60
C ASP A 27 7.49 13.54 -4.20
N LEU A 28 7.02 12.35 -3.82
CA LEU A 28 5.66 12.15 -3.32
C LEU A 28 5.37 13.02 -2.08
N ASP A 29 6.29 13.02 -1.10
CA ASP A 29 6.16 13.79 0.13
C ASP A 29 6.13 15.30 -0.14
N ASP A 30 6.96 15.79 -1.06
CA ASP A 30 7.01 17.22 -1.44
C ASP A 30 5.76 17.67 -2.18
N ARG A 31 5.24 16.86 -3.10
CA ARG A 31 3.99 17.16 -3.83
C ARG A 31 2.81 17.20 -2.90
N TRP A 32 2.71 16.22 -2.00
CA TRP A 32 1.67 16.20 -0.97
C TRP A 32 1.72 17.46 -0.09
N ARG A 33 2.89 17.86 0.44
CA ARG A 33 3.02 19.07 1.28
C ARG A 33 2.58 20.33 0.55
N ARG A 34 3.00 20.50 -0.71
CA ARG A 34 2.61 21.66 -1.53
C ARG A 34 1.11 21.71 -1.78
N LEU A 35 0.52 20.58 -2.14
CA LEU A 35 -0.91 20.48 -2.42
C LEU A 35 -1.73 20.70 -1.14
N GLN A 36 -1.33 20.09 -0.04
CA GLN A 36 -1.96 20.25 1.27
C GLN A 36 -1.91 21.70 1.74
N ALA A 37 -0.77 22.39 1.60
CA ALA A 37 -0.64 23.80 1.93
C ALA A 37 -1.56 24.69 1.08
N SER A 38 -1.78 24.35 -0.19
CA SER A 38 -2.67 25.11 -1.09
C SER A 38 -4.16 24.91 -0.78
N ALA A 39 -4.53 23.73 -0.27
CA ALA A 39 -5.90 23.34 0.05
C ALA A 39 -6.25 23.48 1.54
N HIS A 40 -5.33 24.05 2.36
CA HIS A 40 -5.55 24.14 3.79
C HIS A 40 -6.77 24.99 4.16
N PRO A 41 -7.71 24.46 4.99
CA PRO A 41 -8.96 25.16 5.31
C PRO A 41 -8.78 26.58 5.85
N ASP A 42 -7.72 26.83 6.63
CA ASP A 42 -7.43 28.16 7.21
C ASP A 42 -7.28 29.26 6.15
N ARG A 43 -6.84 28.92 4.95
CA ARG A 43 -6.70 29.88 3.84
C ARG A 43 -8.04 30.35 3.29
N PHE A 44 -9.11 29.60 3.53
CA PHE A 44 -10.45 29.83 3.02
C PHE A 44 -11.43 30.26 4.11
N ALA A 45 -10.96 30.42 5.35
CA ALA A 45 -11.80 30.77 6.49
C ALA A 45 -12.56 32.09 6.28
N ALA A 46 -11.97 33.06 5.57
CA ALA A 46 -12.59 34.34 5.25
C ALA A 46 -13.46 34.32 3.98
N GLU A 47 -13.45 33.26 3.18
CA GLU A 47 -14.16 33.17 1.89
C GLU A 47 -15.59 32.61 2.04
N GLY A 48 -16.03 32.34 3.27
CA GLY A 48 -17.37 31.85 3.60
C GLY A 48 -17.47 30.33 3.73
N ALA A 49 -18.61 29.87 4.26
CA ALA A 49 -18.82 28.48 4.66
C ALA A 49 -18.74 27.47 3.50
N ALA A 50 -19.09 27.86 2.27
CA ALA A 50 -19.01 26.98 1.11
C ALA A 50 -17.56 26.73 0.69
N ALA A 51 -16.72 27.77 0.64
CA ALA A 51 -15.30 27.66 0.33
C ALA A 51 -14.56 26.84 1.38
N LEU A 52 -14.88 27.06 2.66
CA LEU A 52 -14.30 26.30 3.77
C LEU A 52 -14.65 24.81 3.67
N ARG A 53 -15.91 24.45 3.40
CA ARG A 53 -16.31 23.05 3.21
C ARG A 53 -15.59 22.38 2.06
N LEU A 54 -15.46 23.07 0.93
CA LEU A 54 -14.72 22.56 -0.23
C LEU A 54 -13.24 22.34 0.09
N ALA A 55 -12.60 23.27 0.78
CA ALA A 55 -11.21 23.12 1.23
C ALA A 55 -11.03 21.91 2.16
N MET A 56 -11.97 21.66 3.06
CA MET A 56 -11.97 20.48 3.93
C MET A 56 -12.06 19.18 3.10
N GLN A 57 -12.97 19.11 2.12
CA GLN A 57 -13.08 17.94 1.24
C GLN A 57 -11.79 17.67 0.47
N TRP A 58 -11.18 18.70 -0.10
CA TRP A 58 -9.89 18.58 -0.77
C TRP A 58 -8.78 18.13 0.18
N SER A 59 -8.72 18.69 1.38
CA SER A 59 -7.73 18.29 2.38
C SER A 59 -7.82 16.80 2.75
N VAL A 60 -9.03 16.28 2.96
CA VAL A 60 -9.27 14.86 3.21
C VAL A 60 -8.85 14.02 2.00
N ARG A 61 -9.31 14.39 0.80
CA ARG A 61 -9.02 13.67 -0.45
C ARG A 61 -7.52 13.58 -0.75
N ILE A 62 -6.79 14.69 -0.56
CA ILE A 62 -5.34 14.76 -0.73
C ILE A 62 -4.63 13.81 0.26
N ASN A 63 -5.07 13.78 1.52
CA ASN A 63 -4.49 12.90 2.53
C ASN A 63 -4.75 11.43 2.24
N GLU A 64 -5.94 11.07 1.74
CA GLU A 64 -6.28 9.70 1.32
C GLU A 64 -5.40 9.26 0.17
N ALA A 65 -5.25 10.09 -0.87
CA ALA A 65 -4.37 9.83 -2.01
C ALA A 65 -2.91 9.59 -1.57
N TYR A 66 -2.39 10.47 -0.72
CA TYR A 66 -1.04 10.34 -0.19
C TYR A 66 -0.86 9.04 0.59
N ARG A 67 -1.75 8.70 1.53
CA ARG A 67 -1.67 7.45 2.30
C ARG A 67 -1.67 6.22 1.40
N ARG A 68 -2.54 6.20 0.38
CA ARG A 68 -2.64 5.08 -0.56
C ARG A 68 -1.39 4.93 -1.41
N LEU A 69 -0.83 6.03 -1.92
CA LEU A 69 0.38 5.98 -2.75
C LEU A 69 1.66 5.81 -1.94
N ARG A 70 1.66 6.21 -0.68
CA ARG A 70 2.81 6.09 0.20
C ARG A 70 3.20 4.64 0.46
N GLU A 71 2.24 3.78 0.72
CA GLU A 71 2.48 2.39 1.08
C GLU A 71 2.52 1.49 -0.16
N PRO A 72 3.58 0.68 -0.36
CA PRO A 72 3.71 -0.16 -1.54
C PRO A 72 2.52 -1.10 -1.76
N LEU A 73 2.01 -1.73 -0.71
CA LEU A 73 0.87 -2.65 -0.79
C LEU A 73 -0.39 -1.95 -1.33
N THR A 74 -0.78 -0.83 -0.72
CA THR A 74 -2.00 -0.10 -1.12
C THR A 74 -1.85 0.55 -2.49
N ARG A 75 -0.65 1.01 -2.85
CA ARG A 75 -0.34 1.53 -4.16
C ARG A 75 -0.43 0.46 -5.25
N ALA A 76 0.13 -0.74 -5.00
CA ALA A 76 0.03 -1.86 -5.95
C ALA A 76 -1.43 -2.32 -6.14
N ALA A 77 -2.18 -2.45 -5.06
CA ALA A 77 -3.60 -2.78 -5.12
C ALA A 77 -4.38 -1.76 -5.95
N TYR A 78 -4.16 -0.48 -5.70
CA TYR A 78 -4.81 0.61 -6.43
C TYR A 78 -4.45 0.62 -7.93
N LEU A 79 -3.19 0.39 -8.28
CA LEU A 79 -2.79 0.24 -9.69
C LEU A 79 -3.44 -0.96 -10.37
N CYS A 80 -3.57 -2.08 -9.68
CA CYS A 80 -4.30 -3.24 -10.20
C CYS A 80 -5.77 -2.89 -10.49
N GLU A 81 -6.44 -2.18 -9.57
CA GLU A 81 -7.82 -1.71 -9.74
C GLU A 81 -7.96 -0.76 -10.93
N LEU A 82 -7.10 0.24 -11.04
CA LEU A 82 -7.09 1.18 -12.18
C LEU A 82 -6.89 0.47 -13.53
N ARG A 83 -6.17 -0.65 -13.52
CA ARG A 83 -5.88 -1.46 -14.72
C ARG A 83 -6.86 -2.63 -14.93
N GLY A 84 -8.00 -2.62 -14.25
CA GLY A 84 -9.08 -3.59 -14.44
C GLY A 84 -8.84 -4.97 -13.84
N ALA A 85 -7.90 -5.10 -12.89
CA ALA A 85 -7.62 -6.33 -12.14
C ALA A 85 -7.86 -6.14 -10.63
N PRO A 86 -9.10 -6.04 -10.18
CA PRO A 86 -9.42 -5.78 -8.77
C PRO A 86 -8.89 -6.90 -7.87
N ILE A 87 -8.41 -6.53 -6.69
CA ILE A 87 -7.82 -7.49 -5.75
C ILE A 87 -8.88 -8.46 -5.21
N ALA A 88 -10.10 -7.98 -4.96
CA ALA A 88 -11.25 -8.78 -4.50
C ALA A 88 -10.89 -9.74 -3.35
N ALA A 89 -10.09 -9.30 -2.38
CA ALA A 89 -9.48 -10.13 -1.34
C ALA A 89 -10.47 -10.97 -0.51
N HIS A 90 -11.74 -10.56 -0.46
CA HIS A 90 -12.80 -11.30 0.25
C HIS A 90 -13.39 -12.46 -0.57
N SER A 91 -13.31 -12.40 -1.90
CA SER A 91 -13.91 -13.38 -2.81
C SER A 91 -12.90 -14.12 -3.68
N ASN A 92 -11.68 -13.64 -3.76
CA ASN A 92 -10.60 -14.23 -4.54
C ASN A 92 -9.35 -14.40 -3.70
N THR A 93 -9.00 -15.64 -3.39
CA THR A 93 -7.81 -16.02 -2.61
C THR A 93 -6.69 -16.58 -3.49
N ALA A 94 -6.80 -16.49 -4.82
CA ALA A 94 -5.78 -16.99 -5.73
C ALA A 94 -4.44 -16.29 -5.50
N MET A 95 -3.42 -17.08 -5.23
CA MET A 95 -2.02 -16.69 -4.99
C MET A 95 -1.12 -17.65 -5.80
N PRO A 96 0.17 -17.29 -6.00
CA PRO A 96 1.12 -18.23 -6.59
C PRO A 96 1.15 -19.56 -5.82
N GLY A 97 1.21 -20.68 -6.54
CA GLY A 97 1.15 -22.01 -5.91
C GLY A 97 2.34 -22.29 -4.98
N ASP A 98 3.54 -21.83 -5.34
CA ASP A 98 4.75 -21.88 -4.52
C ASP A 98 4.58 -21.06 -3.22
N PHE A 99 3.93 -19.92 -3.29
CA PHE A 99 3.65 -19.10 -2.11
C PHE A 99 2.64 -19.78 -1.16
N LEU A 100 1.69 -20.54 -1.67
CA LEU A 100 0.76 -21.33 -0.83
C LEU A 100 1.50 -22.36 0.03
N MET A 101 2.50 -23.01 -0.51
CA MET A 101 3.35 -23.94 0.25
C MET A 101 4.19 -23.20 1.29
N GLN A 102 4.77 -22.07 0.90
CA GLN A 102 5.57 -21.22 1.80
C GLN A 102 4.78 -20.73 3.01
N GLN A 103 3.56 -20.24 2.82
CA GLN A 103 2.74 -19.76 3.94
C GLN A 103 2.37 -20.90 4.92
N MET A 104 2.21 -22.13 4.45
CA MET A 104 1.97 -23.28 5.32
C MET A 104 3.20 -23.57 6.19
N ALA A 105 4.40 -23.59 5.58
CA ALA A 105 5.66 -23.78 6.30
C ALA A 105 5.89 -22.67 7.35
N TRP A 106 5.61 -21.42 7.02
CA TRP A 106 5.74 -20.32 7.99
C TRP A 106 4.76 -20.41 9.16
N ARG A 107 3.52 -20.85 8.92
CA ARG A 107 2.54 -21.05 10.00
C ARG A 107 2.97 -22.17 10.95
N GLU A 108 3.52 -23.25 10.42
CA GLU A 108 4.08 -24.35 11.20
C GLU A 108 5.29 -23.87 12.01
N ALA A 109 6.25 -23.20 11.35
CA ALA A 109 7.42 -22.63 12.02
C ALA A 109 7.06 -21.64 13.14
N LEU A 110 6.03 -20.78 12.93
CA LEU A 110 5.54 -19.86 13.95
C LEU A 110 4.90 -20.60 15.14
N ALA A 111 4.17 -21.68 14.88
CA ALA A 111 3.53 -22.47 15.93
C ALA A 111 4.55 -23.24 16.78
N GLU A 112 5.64 -23.70 16.16
CA GLU A 112 6.72 -24.46 16.81
C GLU A 112 7.80 -23.58 17.46
N ALA A 113 7.86 -22.28 17.12
CA ALA A 113 8.86 -21.38 17.66
C ALA A 113 8.69 -21.18 19.17
N ASP A 114 9.72 -21.59 19.91
CA ASP A 114 9.78 -21.57 21.37
C ASP A 114 10.80 -20.55 21.94
N ASN A 115 11.51 -19.83 21.05
CA ASN A 115 12.53 -18.86 21.45
C ASN A 115 12.66 -17.72 20.43
N ASP A 116 13.25 -16.61 20.88
CA ASP A 116 13.47 -15.40 20.07
C ASP A 116 14.32 -15.65 18.83
N ALA A 117 15.29 -16.57 18.88
CA ALA A 117 16.16 -16.84 17.76
C ALA A 117 15.40 -17.51 16.58
N ALA A 118 14.47 -18.42 16.88
CA ALA A 118 13.61 -19.05 15.88
C ALA A 118 12.67 -18.03 15.23
N LEU A 119 12.07 -17.14 16.02
CA LEU A 119 11.20 -16.08 15.51
C LEU A 119 11.99 -15.05 14.67
N ALA A 120 13.20 -14.68 15.10
CA ALA A 120 14.06 -13.77 14.33
C ALA A 120 14.48 -14.37 12.99
N ALA A 121 14.80 -15.67 12.94
CA ALA A 121 15.11 -16.37 11.70
C ALA A 121 13.89 -16.35 10.74
N LEU A 122 12.71 -16.66 11.26
CA LEU A 122 11.46 -16.63 10.50
C LEU A 122 11.16 -15.22 9.96
N GLU A 123 11.40 -14.17 10.76
CA GLU A 123 11.23 -12.78 10.31
C GLU A 123 12.15 -12.43 9.14
N VAL A 124 13.39 -12.91 9.16
CA VAL A 124 14.34 -12.70 8.04
C VAL A 124 13.83 -13.34 6.75
N GLU A 125 13.32 -14.58 6.82
CA GLU A 125 12.74 -15.27 5.67
C GLU A 125 11.52 -14.53 5.11
N VAL A 126 10.61 -14.11 5.98
CA VAL A 126 9.39 -13.39 5.60
C VAL A 126 9.71 -12.05 4.94
N ARG A 127 10.71 -11.32 5.47
CA ARG A 127 11.19 -10.06 4.86
C ARG A 127 11.84 -10.28 3.50
N ALA A 128 12.58 -11.36 3.33
CA ALA A 128 13.17 -11.70 2.03
C ALA A 128 12.08 -11.97 0.98
N ALA A 129 11.05 -12.74 1.34
CA ALA A 129 9.90 -12.99 0.46
C ALA A 129 9.08 -11.72 0.17
N GLU A 130 8.93 -10.81 1.13
CA GLU A 130 8.32 -9.50 0.92
C GLU A 130 9.09 -8.69 -0.12
N ALA A 131 10.41 -8.63 0.00
CA ALA A 131 11.28 -7.91 -0.95
C ALA A 131 11.18 -8.50 -2.36
N ASP A 132 11.14 -9.82 -2.49
CA ASP A 132 10.97 -10.51 -3.78
C ASP A 132 9.60 -10.19 -4.42
N LEU A 133 8.52 -10.25 -3.65
CA LEU A 133 7.18 -9.87 -4.15
C LEU A 133 7.13 -8.40 -4.60
N LEU A 134 7.79 -7.48 -3.91
CA LEU A 134 7.87 -6.08 -4.32
C LEU A 134 8.66 -5.91 -5.63
N ALA A 135 9.74 -6.67 -5.83
CA ALA A 135 10.48 -6.69 -7.08
C ALA A 135 9.65 -7.25 -8.23
N GLN A 136 8.89 -8.34 -8.00
CA GLN A 136 7.95 -8.89 -8.98
C GLN A 136 6.85 -7.88 -9.33
N LEU A 137 6.28 -7.18 -8.35
CA LEU A 137 5.28 -6.13 -8.58
C LEU A 137 5.85 -4.98 -9.42
N THR A 138 7.11 -4.58 -9.20
CA THR A 138 7.79 -3.60 -10.06
C THR A 138 7.81 -4.08 -11.51
N THR A 139 8.19 -5.32 -11.75
CA THR A 139 8.21 -5.89 -13.09
C THR A 139 6.81 -5.95 -13.71
N LEU A 140 5.82 -6.48 -12.98
CA LEU A 140 4.47 -6.72 -13.46
C LEU A 140 3.62 -5.45 -13.62
N LEU A 141 3.99 -4.36 -12.96
CA LEU A 141 3.24 -3.11 -13.05
C LEU A 141 3.95 -2.05 -13.89
N ASP A 142 5.30 -2.01 -13.90
CA ASP A 142 6.03 -0.92 -14.54
C ASP A 142 6.79 -1.32 -15.81
N VAL A 143 7.23 -2.59 -15.93
CA VAL A 143 8.11 -3.04 -17.02
C VAL A 143 7.36 -3.88 -18.05
N GLN A 144 6.64 -4.90 -17.59
CA GLN A 144 5.86 -5.84 -18.40
C GLN A 144 4.43 -5.91 -17.83
N PRO A 145 3.55 -4.99 -18.17
CA PRO A 145 2.25 -4.86 -17.53
C PRO A 145 1.41 -6.15 -17.63
N ALA A 146 1.22 -6.79 -16.47
CA ALA A 146 0.39 -7.98 -16.29
C ALA A 146 -0.45 -7.83 -15.01
N PRO A 147 -1.49 -6.96 -15.03
CA PRO A 147 -2.20 -6.56 -13.81
C PRO A 147 -2.91 -7.72 -13.11
N ALA A 148 -3.37 -8.75 -13.83
CA ALA A 148 -3.97 -9.93 -13.22
C ALA A 148 -2.96 -10.73 -12.37
N LEU A 149 -1.73 -10.92 -12.89
CA LEU A 149 -0.64 -11.55 -12.14
C LEU A 149 -0.18 -10.66 -10.98
N ALA A 150 -0.12 -9.34 -11.18
CA ALA A 150 0.19 -8.41 -10.10
C ALA A 150 -0.83 -8.51 -8.96
N ALA A 151 -2.13 -8.67 -9.26
CA ALA A 151 -3.17 -8.84 -8.25
C ALA A 151 -2.96 -10.11 -7.38
N GLU A 152 -2.44 -11.19 -7.95
CA GLU A 152 -2.05 -12.39 -7.18
C GLU A 152 -0.89 -12.08 -6.21
N ARG A 153 0.12 -11.33 -6.67
CA ARG A 153 1.26 -10.91 -5.82
C ARG A 153 0.81 -9.95 -4.71
N VAL A 154 -0.14 -9.07 -5.00
CA VAL A 154 -0.74 -8.19 -3.99
C VAL A 154 -1.44 -9.01 -2.91
N ARG A 155 -2.20 -10.06 -3.26
CA ARG A 155 -2.83 -10.94 -2.26
C ARG A 155 -1.80 -11.67 -1.41
N ALA A 156 -0.70 -12.16 -2.01
CA ALA A 156 0.41 -12.75 -1.28
C ALA A 156 1.05 -11.73 -0.30
N LEU A 157 1.28 -10.50 -0.75
CA LEU A 157 1.81 -9.42 0.09
C LEU A 157 0.87 -9.05 1.24
N MET A 158 -0.46 -9.06 1.02
CA MET A 158 -1.45 -8.88 2.09
C MET A 158 -1.38 -9.99 3.15
N PHE A 159 -1.09 -11.22 2.73
CA PHE A 159 -0.84 -12.31 3.69
C PHE A 159 0.42 -12.03 4.50
N ILE A 160 1.53 -11.66 3.87
CA ILE A 160 2.79 -11.34 4.55
C ILE A 160 2.58 -10.25 5.61
N HIS A 161 1.87 -9.17 5.28
CA HIS A 161 1.60 -8.10 6.24
C HIS A 161 0.83 -8.58 7.48
N ARG A 162 -0.17 -9.46 7.29
CA ARG A 162 -0.90 -10.08 8.42
C ARG A 162 -0.01 -11.02 9.22
N PHE A 163 0.73 -11.89 8.53
CA PHE A 163 1.63 -12.83 9.18
C PHE A 163 2.72 -12.15 10.01
N ARG A 164 3.24 -11.03 9.55
CA ARG A 164 4.21 -10.22 10.32
C ARG A 164 3.60 -9.62 11.60
N ALA A 165 2.33 -9.26 11.57
CA ALA A 165 1.64 -8.84 12.79
C ALA A 165 1.51 -9.99 13.80
N ASP A 166 1.15 -11.20 13.34
CA ASP A 166 1.07 -12.40 14.18
C ASP A 166 2.45 -12.75 14.77
N LEU A 167 3.52 -12.64 13.96
CA LEU A 167 4.90 -12.87 14.40
C LEU A 167 5.34 -11.85 15.46
N SER A 168 5.01 -10.56 15.28
CA SER A 168 5.28 -9.51 16.27
C SER A 168 4.57 -9.80 17.60
N GLN A 169 3.30 -10.20 17.57
CA GLN A 169 2.56 -10.58 18.78
C GLN A 169 3.20 -11.77 19.50
N ARG A 170 3.73 -12.75 18.74
CA ARG A 170 4.40 -13.92 19.32
C ARG A 170 5.72 -13.54 19.98
N LEU A 171 6.48 -12.61 19.38
CA LEU A 171 7.70 -12.06 19.98
C LEU A 171 7.41 -11.34 21.30
N ASP A 172 6.39 -10.48 21.33
CA ASP A 172 6.00 -9.76 22.53
C ASP A 172 5.61 -10.73 23.65
N ALA A 173 4.88 -11.81 23.32
CA ALA A 173 4.45 -12.83 24.29
C ALA A 173 5.57 -13.72 24.86
N LEU A 174 6.76 -13.76 24.24
CA LEU A 174 7.92 -14.47 24.79
C LEU A 174 8.75 -13.60 25.74
N GLN A 175 8.55 -12.27 25.70
CA GLN A 175 9.28 -11.30 26.54
C GLN A 175 8.55 -10.95 27.85
N ASP A 176 7.27 -11.35 27.96
CA ASP A 176 6.44 -11.22 29.17
C ASP A 176 6.55 -12.46 30.07
#